data_e5a5b2fa589b369ba386ba562524750a
#
_entry.id   e5a5b2fa589b369ba386ba562524750a
#
_cell.length_a   1.000
_cell.length_b   1.000
_cell.length_c   1.000
_cell.angle_alpha   90.00
_cell.angle_beta   90.00
_cell.angle_gamma   90.00
#
_symmetry.space_group_name_H-M   'P 1'
#
loop_
_entity.id
_entity.type
_entity.pdbx_description
1 polymer ?
#
loop_
_entity_poly.entity_id
_entity_poly.type
_entity_poly.pdbx_seq_one_letter_code
_entity_poly.pdbx_strand_id
1 'polypeptide(L)'
;HLPTRRQRQMCIRDRLYTTSAMIIAQVIIITPLITSIAHQSMQALWADYRNLLISINISKMQRVVTLMWDSKRALITACLAGFGRGIGEVGAIMIVGGNIDNATRVLTTAISLETSRGDFSLALALGFVLITLAISVSFATHWFGKTERGELW
;
A
#
# COMPACT_ATOMS: atom_id res chain seq x y z
N HIS A 1 -33.01 33.51 -3.73
CA HIS A 1 -32.79 32.27 -2.99
C HIS A 1 -32.02 31.21 -3.80
N LEU A 2 -30.69 31.30 -3.88
CA LEU A 2 -29.81 30.20 -4.38
C LEU A 2 -28.48 30.17 -3.65
N PRO A 3 -28.43 29.83 -2.33
CA PRO A 3 -27.15 29.59 -1.67
C PRO A 3 -26.80 28.12 -1.52
N THR A 4 -27.74 27.17 -1.64
CA THR A 4 -27.56 25.80 -1.20
C THR A 4 -26.68 24.94 -2.12
N ARG A 5 -26.62 25.22 -3.42
CA ARG A 5 -25.76 24.47 -4.36
C ARG A 5 -24.28 24.87 -4.24
N ARG A 6 -23.98 26.14 -4.03
CA ARG A 6 -22.59 26.60 -3.85
C ARG A 6 -21.98 26.11 -2.55
N GLN A 7 -22.73 26.01 -1.46
CA GLN A 7 -22.23 25.49 -0.19
C GLN A 7 -21.94 24.00 -0.25
N ARG A 8 -22.77 23.19 -0.94
CA ARG A 8 -22.45 21.75 -1.10
C ARG A 8 -21.23 21.51 -1.98
N GLN A 9 -21.01 22.31 -3.01
CA GLN A 9 -19.79 22.22 -3.82
C GLN A 9 -18.54 22.69 -3.05
N MET A 10 -18.67 23.63 -2.14
CA MET A 10 -17.59 24.06 -1.26
C MET A 10 -17.18 22.95 -0.27
N CYS A 11 -18.14 22.25 0.35
CA CYS A 11 -17.86 21.16 1.27
C CYS A 11 -17.24 19.92 0.60
N ILE A 12 -17.56 19.64 -0.66
CA ILE A 12 -16.95 18.54 -1.41
C ILE A 12 -15.55 18.96 -1.87
N ARG A 13 -15.33 20.21 -2.21
CA ARG A 13 -14.03 20.75 -2.60
C ARG A 13 -13.06 20.87 -1.41
N ASP A 14 -13.57 21.11 -0.20
CA ASP A 14 -12.77 21.14 1.02
C ASP A 14 -12.27 19.75 1.45
N ARG A 15 -12.88 18.66 0.97
CA ARG A 15 -12.40 17.29 1.23
C ARG A 15 -11.45 16.76 0.17
N LEU A 16 -11.52 17.25 -1.06
CA LEU A 16 -10.47 17.08 -2.07
C LEU A 16 -9.27 17.98 -1.69
N TYR A 17 -8.09 17.57 -2.05
CA TYR A 17 -6.84 18.28 -1.74
C TYR A 17 -6.46 18.25 -0.25
N THR A 18 -6.93 17.25 0.49
CA THR A 18 -6.54 16.99 1.86
C THR A 18 -5.69 15.72 1.94
N THR A 19 -4.82 15.64 2.93
CA THR A 19 -4.04 14.43 3.21
C THR A 19 -4.94 13.21 3.45
N SER A 20 -6.10 13.40 4.08
CA SER A 20 -7.07 12.31 4.31
C SER A 20 -7.63 11.75 3.01
N ALA A 21 -7.93 12.60 2.02
CA ALA A 21 -8.40 12.15 0.71
C ALA A 21 -7.31 11.33 -0.03
N MET A 22 -6.05 11.74 0.08
CA MET A 22 -4.92 11.01 -0.50
C MET A 22 -4.78 9.62 0.13
N ILE A 23 -4.89 9.51 1.46
CA ILE A 23 -4.84 8.23 2.17
C ILE A 23 -5.98 7.31 1.72
N ILE A 24 -7.20 7.81 1.65
CA ILE A 24 -8.36 7.03 1.20
C ILE A 24 -8.16 6.54 -0.24
N ALA A 25 -7.72 7.40 -1.14
CA ALA A 25 -7.44 7.03 -2.52
C ALA A 25 -6.38 5.92 -2.61
N GLN A 26 -5.29 6.04 -1.85
CA GLN A 26 -4.26 5.01 -1.79
C GLN A 26 -4.77 3.68 -1.24
N VAL A 27 -5.54 3.69 -0.17
CA VAL A 27 -6.16 2.48 0.39
C VAL A 27 -7.03 1.78 -0.66
N ILE A 28 -7.86 2.52 -1.39
CA ILE A 28 -8.71 1.96 -2.45
C ILE A 28 -7.88 1.31 -3.57
N ILE A 29 -6.77 1.94 -3.97
CA ILE A 29 -5.92 1.43 -5.07
C ILE A 29 -5.08 0.22 -4.62
N ILE A 30 -4.56 0.23 -3.39
CA ILE A 30 -3.64 -0.79 -2.89
C ILE A 30 -4.39 -2.04 -2.39
N THR A 31 -5.59 -1.89 -1.84
CA THR A 31 -6.38 -2.98 -1.27
C THR A 31 -6.60 -4.14 -2.25
N PRO A 32 -7.04 -3.95 -3.52
CA PRO A 32 -7.24 -5.06 -4.44
C PRO A 32 -5.94 -5.78 -4.78
N LEU A 33 -4.80 -5.07 -4.84
CA LEU A 33 -3.51 -5.68 -5.08
C LEU A 33 -3.10 -6.61 -3.93
N ILE A 34 -3.14 -6.11 -2.69
CA ILE A 34 -2.82 -6.91 -1.50
C ILE A 34 -3.76 -8.11 -1.38
N THR A 35 -5.06 -7.88 -1.60
CA THR A 35 -6.08 -8.94 -1.52
C THR A 35 -5.84 -10.02 -2.58
N SER A 36 -5.46 -9.64 -3.80
CA SER A 36 -5.16 -10.60 -4.87
C SER A 36 -3.97 -11.49 -4.52
N ILE A 37 -2.86 -10.91 -4.05
CA ILE A 37 -1.66 -11.66 -3.67
C ILE A 37 -1.94 -12.57 -2.46
N ALA A 38 -2.63 -12.05 -1.45
CA ALA A 38 -3.01 -12.80 -0.26
C ALA A 38 -3.93 -13.97 -0.63
N HIS A 39 -4.91 -13.73 -1.50
CA HIS A 39 -5.85 -14.77 -1.94
C HIS A 39 -5.15 -15.90 -2.69
N GLN A 40 -4.26 -15.60 -3.62
CA GLN A 40 -3.47 -16.60 -4.34
C GLN A 40 -2.65 -17.47 -3.39
N SER A 41 -2.00 -16.86 -2.41
CA SER A 41 -1.20 -17.57 -1.41
C SER A 41 -2.05 -18.48 -0.52
N MET A 42 -3.23 -18.01 -0.11
CA MET A 42 -4.16 -18.80 0.69
C MET A 42 -4.78 -19.95 -0.11
N GLN A 43 -5.05 -19.76 -1.40
CA GLN A 43 -5.55 -20.84 -2.28
C GLN A 43 -4.52 -21.96 -2.44
N ALA A 44 -3.23 -21.62 -2.60
CA ALA A 44 -2.18 -22.63 -2.69
C ALA A 44 -2.11 -23.49 -1.42
N LEU A 45 -2.08 -22.84 -0.25
CA LEU A 45 -2.09 -23.55 1.05
C LEU A 45 -3.38 -24.38 1.25
N TRP A 46 -4.52 -23.85 0.83
CA TRP A 46 -5.77 -24.57 0.93
C TRP A 46 -5.75 -25.84 0.09
N ALA A 47 -5.14 -25.84 -1.10
CA ALA A 47 -5.02 -27.04 -1.92
C ALA A 47 -4.21 -28.13 -1.22
N ASP A 48 -3.13 -27.76 -0.53
CA ASP A 48 -2.25 -28.68 0.19
C ASP A 48 -2.89 -29.23 1.47
N TYR A 49 -3.52 -28.35 2.26
CA TYR A 49 -4.04 -28.72 3.61
C TYR A 49 -5.51 -29.16 3.62
N ARG A 50 -6.24 -29.05 2.51
CA ARG A 50 -7.67 -29.33 2.43
C ARG A 50 -8.05 -30.68 3.03
N ASN A 51 -7.38 -31.73 2.61
CA ASN A 51 -7.71 -33.10 3.02
C ASN A 51 -7.45 -33.32 4.51
N LEU A 52 -6.36 -32.76 5.02
CA LEU A 52 -5.97 -32.82 6.43
C LEU A 52 -6.98 -32.03 7.31
N LEU A 53 -7.30 -30.80 6.93
CA LEU A 53 -8.20 -29.95 7.68
C LEU A 53 -9.65 -30.44 7.70
N ILE A 54 -10.06 -31.18 6.65
CA ILE A 54 -11.38 -31.83 6.60
C ILE A 54 -11.40 -33.06 7.49
N SER A 55 -10.33 -33.86 7.50
CA SER A 55 -10.24 -35.09 8.31
C SER A 55 -10.29 -34.82 9.81
N ILE A 56 -9.71 -33.70 10.25
CA ILE A 56 -9.69 -33.31 11.68
C ILE A 56 -11.01 -32.67 12.12
N ASN A 57 -11.95 -32.43 11.20
CA ASN A 57 -13.29 -31.87 11.46
C ASN A 57 -13.31 -30.57 12.28
N ILE A 58 -12.32 -29.70 12.07
CA ILE A 58 -12.25 -28.39 12.72
C ILE A 58 -13.25 -27.40 12.15
N SER A 59 -13.67 -26.41 12.96
CA SER A 59 -14.63 -25.39 12.56
C SER A 59 -14.10 -24.51 11.42
N LYS A 60 -15.01 -23.93 10.62
CA LYS A 60 -14.65 -23.04 9.51
C LYS A 60 -13.76 -21.87 9.94
N MET A 61 -14.04 -21.30 11.11
CA MET A 61 -13.28 -20.18 11.66
C MET A 61 -11.85 -20.58 12.03
N GLN A 62 -11.68 -21.74 12.66
CA GLN A 62 -10.36 -22.28 13.00
C GLN A 62 -9.54 -22.57 11.75
N ARG A 63 -10.15 -23.09 10.67
CA ARG A 63 -9.47 -23.31 9.37
C ARG A 63 -8.89 -22.01 8.82
N VAL A 64 -9.70 -20.93 8.80
CA VAL A 64 -9.26 -19.62 8.32
C VAL A 64 -8.10 -19.09 9.16
N VAL A 65 -8.21 -19.14 10.49
CA VAL A 65 -7.15 -18.66 11.39
C VAL A 65 -5.87 -19.46 11.20
N THR A 66 -5.93 -20.79 11.10
CA THR A 66 -4.76 -21.65 10.85
C THR A 66 -4.09 -21.31 9.53
N LEU A 67 -4.88 -21.18 8.45
CA LEU A 67 -4.35 -20.80 7.13
C LEU A 67 -3.71 -19.40 7.14
N MET A 68 -4.32 -18.44 7.84
CA MET A 68 -3.75 -17.10 7.98
C MET A 68 -2.42 -17.13 8.75
N TRP A 69 -2.36 -17.92 9.81
CA TRP A 69 -1.13 -18.06 10.59
C TRP A 69 0.00 -18.71 9.79
N ASP A 70 -0.33 -19.75 9.04
CA ASP A 70 0.63 -20.48 8.22
C ASP A 70 1.07 -19.65 6.99
N SER A 71 0.14 -18.83 6.43
CA SER A 71 0.43 -17.91 5.32
C SER A 71 1.05 -16.57 5.74
N LYS A 72 1.39 -16.36 7.02
CA LYS A 72 1.90 -15.07 7.54
C LYS A 72 3.03 -14.46 6.70
N ARG A 73 3.94 -15.28 6.19
CA ARG A 73 5.05 -14.82 5.33
C ARG A 73 4.55 -14.29 3.99
N ALA A 74 3.61 -14.99 3.38
CA ALA A 74 3.01 -14.55 2.13
C ALA A 74 2.17 -13.28 2.32
N LEU A 75 1.49 -13.14 3.46
CA LEU A 75 0.77 -11.92 3.83
C LEU A 75 1.72 -10.74 4.03
N ILE A 76 2.86 -10.95 4.68
CA ILE A 76 3.90 -9.91 4.80
C ILE A 76 4.40 -9.50 3.42
N THR A 77 4.67 -10.46 2.53
CA THR A 77 5.09 -10.16 1.14
C THR A 77 4.01 -9.39 0.38
N ALA A 78 2.73 -9.73 0.56
CA ALA A 78 1.62 -9.00 -0.04
C ALA A 78 1.54 -7.55 0.47
N CYS A 79 1.71 -7.34 1.78
CA CYS A 79 1.76 -6.00 2.37
C CYS A 79 2.94 -5.18 1.84
N LEU A 80 4.11 -5.80 1.68
CA LEU A 80 5.29 -5.17 1.10
C LEU A 80 5.10 -4.77 -0.36
N ALA A 81 4.51 -5.65 -1.15
CA ALA A 81 4.18 -5.35 -2.54
C ALA A 81 3.19 -4.18 -2.63
N GLY A 82 2.18 -4.16 -1.75
CA GLY A 82 1.25 -3.05 -1.62
C GLY A 82 1.93 -1.75 -1.21
N PHE A 83 2.85 -1.81 -0.25
CA PHE A 83 3.63 -0.66 0.19
C PHE A 83 4.52 -0.11 -0.92
N GLY A 84 5.25 -0.99 -1.64
CA GLY A 84 6.07 -0.58 -2.79
C GLY A 84 5.23 0.08 -3.88
N ARG A 85 4.04 -0.45 -4.16
CA ARG A 85 3.07 0.16 -5.08
C ARG A 85 2.64 1.54 -4.60
N GLY A 86 2.34 1.68 -3.30
CA GLY A 86 1.94 2.95 -2.69
C GLY A 86 3.00 4.03 -2.76
N ILE A 87 4.26 3.69 -2.56
CA ILE A 87 5.38 4.64 -2.69
C ILE A 87 5.50 5.16 -4.13
N GLY A 88 5.27 4.29 -5.13
CA GLY A 88 5.38 4.66 -6.55
C GLY A 88 4.17 5.38 -7.14
N GLU A 89 3.08 5.54 -6.41
CA GLU A 89 1.84 6.12 -6.94
C GLU A 89 1.91 7.66 -6.96
N VAL A 90 2.18 8.21 -8.14
CA VAL A 90 2.27 9.66 -8.36
C VAL A 90 0.95 10.23 -8.87
N GLY A 91 0.36 9.59 -9.87
CA GLY A 91 -0.77 10.13 -10.62
C GLY A 91 -2.01 10.36 -9.77
N ALA A 92 -2.45 9.33 -9.03
CA ALA A 92 -3.63 9.44 -8.18
C ALA A 92 -3.44 10.47 -7.07
N ILE A 93 -2.24 10.52 -6.48
CA ILE A 93 -1.89 11.49 -5.43
C ILE A 93 -1.92 12.92 -5.98
N MET A 94 -1.41 13.15 -7.19
CA MET A 94 -1.46 14.48 -7.83
C MET A 94 -2.90 14.92 -8.12
N ILE A 95 -3.74 14.01 -8.63
CA ILE A 95 -5.15 14.33 -8.95
C ILE A 95 -5.95 14.63 -7.68
N VAL A 96 -5.81 13.80 -6.64
CA VAL A 96 -6.59 13.91 -5.40
C VAL A 96 -6.02 14.95 -4.45
N GLY A 97 -4.69 15.03 -4.36
CA GLY A 97 -3.98 15.92 -3.44
C GLY A 97 -3.69 17.31 -3.97
N GLY A 98 -3.68 17.52 -5.30
CA GLY A 98 -3.44 18.82 -5.93
C GLY A 98 -2.02 19.38 -5.74
N ASN A 99 -1.10 18.62 -5.16
CA ASN A 99 0.32 19.00 -4.95
C ASN A 99 0.52 20.38 -4.30
N ILE A 100 -0.31 20.70 -3.28
CA ILE A 100 -0.29 21.98 -2.58
C ILE A 100 0.91 22.03 -1.64
N ASP A 101 1.66 23.13 -1.69
CA ASP A 101 2.83 23.35 -0.85
C ASP A 101 2.47 23.33 0.66
N ASN A 102 3.29 22.66 1.45
CA ASN A 102 3.11 22.47 2.89
C ASN A 102 1.82 21.73 3.33
N ALA A 103 1.02 21.23 2.38
CA ALA A 103 -0.23 20.53 2.70
C ALA A 103 -0.29 19.11 2.11
N THR A 104 -0.16 18.97 0.80
CA THR A 104 -0.34 17.68 0.08
C THR A 104 0.85 17.32 -0.80
N ARG A 105 1.92 18.14 -0.81
CA ARG A 105 3.15 17.80 -1.53
C ARG A 105 3.88 16.68 -0.83
N VAL A 106 4.03 15.55 -1.50
CA VAL A 106 4.82 14.39 -1.08
C VAL A 106 6.05 14.26 -1.97
N LEU A 107 7.02 13.42 -1.57
CA LEU A 107 8.30 13.28 -2.26
C LEU A 107 8.13 12.96 -3.74
N THR A 108 7.22 12.05 -4.08
CA THR A 108 6.95 11.64 -5.47
C THR A 108 6.34 12.75 -6.31
N THR A 109 5.43 13.55 -5.75
CA THR A 109 4.82 14.69 -6.45
C THR A 109 5.79 15.86 -6.55
N ALA A 110 6.72 16.01 -5.60
CA ALA A 110 7.81 16.99 -5.68
C ALA A 110 8.75 16.66 -6.83
N ILE A 111 9.15 15.40 -7.01
CA ILE A 111 9.98 14.95 -8.14
C ILE A 111 9.31 15.31 -9.47
N SER A 112 8.03 15.00 -9.62
CA SER A 112 7.26 15.32 -10.83
C SER A 112 7.20 16.83 -11.09
N LEU A 113 7.02 17.64 -10.06
CA LEU A 113 6.98 19.08 -10.15
C LEU A 113 8.32 19.66 -10.60
N GLU A 114 9.43 19.28 -9.95
CA GLU A 114 10.76 19.79 -10.28
C GLU A 114 11.22 19.34 -11.67
N THR A 115 10.84 18.12 -12.08
CA THR A 115 11.05 17.66 -13.46
C THR A 115 10.31 18.56 -14.46
N SER A 116 9.07 18.93 -14.17
CA SER A 116 8.27 19.79 -15.05
C SER A 116 8.78 21.26 -15.07
N ARG A 117 9.46 21.70 -14.02
CA ARG A 117 10.14 22.99 -13.95
C ARG A 117 11.48 23.03 -14.67
N GLY A 118 12.01 21.86 -15.06
CA GLY A 118 13.32 21.73 -15.69
C GLY A 118 14.50 21.68 -14.71
N ASP A 119 14.24 21.65 -13.40
CA ASP A 119 15.28 21.46 -12.40
C ASP A 119 15.55 19.95 -12.19
N PHE A 120 16.27 19.38 -13.16
CA PHE A 120 16.64 17.97 -13.12
C PHE A 120 17.61 17.63 -12.00
N SER A 121 18.41 18.60 -11.54
CA SER A 121 19.36 18.38 -10.45
C SER A 121 18.65 18.06 -9.15
N LEU A 122 17.66 18.86 -8.78
CA LEU A 122 16.84 18.66 -7.60
C LEU A 122 15.95 17.40 -7.74
N ALA A 123 15.34 17.20 -8.92
CA ALA A 123 14.51 16.03 -9.17
C ALA A 123 15.29 14.72 -9.01
N LEU A 124 16.53 14.64 -9.52
CA LEU A 124 17.39 13.47 -9.37
C LEU A 124 17.81 13.25 -7.91
N ALA A 125 18.14 14.31 -7.18
CA ALA A 125 18.46 14.21 -5.76
C ALA A 125 17.29 13.64 -4.93
N LEU A 126 16.07 14.15 -5.15
CA LEU A 126 14.86 13.63 -4.50
C LEU A 126 14.55 12.18 -4.91
N GLY A 127 14.78 11.83 -6.18
CA GLY A 127 14.64 10.46 -6.70
C GLY A 127 15.62 9.50 -6.03
N PHE A 128 16.85 9.91 -5.83
CA PHE A 128 17.85 9.11 -5.11
C PHE A 128 17.45 8.86 -3.65
N VAL A 129 16.95 9.88 -2.97
CA VAL A 129 16.41 9.74 -1.60
C VAL A 129 15.25 8.74 -1.57
N LEU A 130 14.32 8.83 -2.52
CA LEU A 130 13.18 7.93 -2.60
C LEU A 130 13.60 6.46 -2.82
N ILE A 131 14.55 6.22 -3.73
CA ILE A 131 15.09 4.88 -4.01
C ILE A 131 15.79 4.32 -2.77
N THR A 132 16.62 5.13 -2.10
CA THR A 132 17.33 4.72 -0.89
C THR A 132 16.35 4.34 0.21
N LEU A 133 15.28 5.11 0.39
CA LEU A 133 14.23 4.83 1.36
C LEU A 133 13.48 3.53 1.01
N ALA A 134 13.12 3.34 -0.25
CA ALA A 134 12.43 2.13 -0.71
C ALA A 134 13.28 0.87 -0.52
N ILE A 135 14.58 0.95 -0.84
CA ILE A 135 15.53 -0.17 -0.63
C ILE A 135 15.69 -0.44 0.87
N SER A 136 15.82 0.61 1.70
CA SER A 136 15.97 0.46 3.16
C SER A 136 14.78 -0.26 3.78
N VAL A 137 13.56 0.12 3.41
CA VAL A 137 12.33 -0.53 3.88
C VAL A 137 12.27 -1.97 3.39
N SER A 138 12.55 -2.22 2.12
CA SER A 138 12.56 -3.57 1.55
C SER A 138 13.60 -4.47 2.21
N PHE A 139 14.78 -3.94 2.51
CA PHE A 139 15.84 -4.67 3.21
C PHE A 139 15.45 -4.98 4.66
N ALA A 140 14.92 -3.99 5.38
CA ALA A 140 14.46 -4.17 6.76
C ALA A 140 13.42 -5.29 6.86
N THR A 141 12.43 -5.29 5.98
CA THR A 141 11.36 -6.31 5.99
C THR A 141 11.87 -7.69 5.58
N HIS A 142 12.82 -7.76 4.64
CA HIS A 142 13.48 -9.02 4.30
C HIS A 142 14.31 -9.56 5.46
N TRP A 143 14.99 -8.67 6.19
CA TRP A 143 15.79 -9.05 7.37
C TRP A 143 14.92 -9.62 8.48
N PHE A 144 13.83 -8.92 8.85
CA PHE A 144 12.88 -9.40 9.86
C PHE A 144 12.19 -10.71 9.44
N GLY A 145 11.86 -10.90 8.17
CA GLY A 145 11.29 -12.15 7.67
C GLY A 145 12.26 -13.33 7.68
N LYS A 146 13.57 -13.09 7.68
CA LYS A 146 14.61 -14.13 7.71
C LYS A 146 14.91 -14.63 9.13
N THR A 147 14.75 -13.76 10.14
CA THR A 147 15.06 -14.10 11.54
C THR A 147 14.11 -15.20 12.08
N GLU A 148 12.91 -15.32 11.57
CA GLU A 148 11.98 -16.40 11.93
C GLU A 148 12.25 -17.75 11.22
N ARG A 149 13.21 -17.82 10.30
CA ARG A 149 13.61 -19.08 9.65
C ARG A 149 14.58 -19.93 10.51
N GLY A 150 15.16 -19.38 11.55
CA GLY A 150 16.19 -20.00 12.35
C GLY A 150 15.71 -20.97 13.42
N GLU A 151 14.42 -21.07 13.69
CA GLU A 151 13.89 -21.84 14.84
C GLU A 151 13.13 -23.13 14.48
N LEU A 152 13.25 -23.64 13.27
CA LEU A 152 12.61 -24.92 12.89
C LEU A 152 13.64 -25.88 12.30
N TRP A 153 14.62 -26.28 13.12
CA TRP A 153 15.42 -27.52 13.00
C TRP A 153 15.64 -28.15 14.36
#